data_6997623ae5ab75baeb0a3aa45c034234
#
_entry.id   6997623ae5ab75baeb0a3aa45c034234
#
_cell.length_a   1.000
_cell.length_b   1.000
_cell.length_c   1.000
_cell.angle_alpha   90.00
_cell.angle_beta   90.00
_cell.angle_gamma   90.00
#
_symmetry.space_group_name_H-M   'P 1'
#
loop_
_entity.id
_entity.type
_entity.pdbx_description
1 polymer ?
#
loop_
_entity_poly.entity_id
_entity_poly.type
_entity_poly.pdbx_seq_one_letter_code
_entity_poly.pdbx_strand_id
1 'polypeptide(L)'
;MNTEAAVISAVCKNKDISTLLADNVDEVFQSHKDVWDGLKSYYYKFRAVPDIGVLQDKYRDFDAVEVNAETGFYLEQMKSEFLGNKIKTIILNSGSSLKENAPSRVLQQMQMQLAGLSKFTNNVRDLDITDVQSAKDHYLSVRDRSLAMGGSPGIPTGFKAIDAAYPTGLAPGHLAVVIGWPGKGKTWFTSYLACKAWEQGFKPMIISLEMSPENMRDRIYTMLGSGLFRASQFQRGDINLDDFGTWADKSFKDKRGFILVSNEGTNEVTPATVQGKIDQHRPDLVILDYHQLFNDNK
;
A
#
# COMPACT_ATOMS: atom_id res chain seq x y z
N MET A 1 -31.85 -2.14 11.40
CA MET A 1 -32.30 -2.49 10.03
C MET A 1 -31.32 -3.55 9.52
N ASN A 2 -31.78 -4.64 8.94
CA ASN A 2 -30.85 -5.62 8.36
C ASN A 2 -30.28 -5.03 7.05
N THR A 3 -29.02 -4.65 7.06
CA THR A 3 -28.36 -3.97 5.94
C THR A 3 -28.23 -4.87 4.71
N GLU A 4 -28.03 -6.19 4.89
CA GLU A 4 -27.98 -7.14 3.78
C GLU A 4 -29.34 -7.25 3.08
N ALA A 5 -30.44 -7.34 3.86
CA ALA A 5 -31.79 -7.37 3.31
C ALA A 5 -32.13 -6.03 2.60
N ALA A 6 -31.67 -4.91 3.13
CA ALA A 6 -31.88 -3.61 2.50
C ALA A 6 -31.13 -3.49 1.15
N VAL A 7 -29.91 -4.00 1.06
CA VAL A 7 -29.14 -4.05 -0.21
C VAL A 7 -29.88 -4.90 -1.24
N ILE A 8 -30.29 -6.12 -0.89
CA ILE A 8 -31.02 -7.02 -1.81
C ILE A 8 -32.32 -6.37 -2.28
N SER A 9 -33.06 -5.75 -1.35
CA SER A 9 -34.31 -5.05 -1.66
C SER A 9 -34.08 -3.86 -2.60
N ALA A 10 -32.99 -3.10 -2.39
CA ALA A 10 -32.62 -1.99 -3.26
C ALA A 10 -32.21 -2.45 -4.66
N VAL A 11 -31.46 -3.53 -4.78
CA VAL A 11 -31.12 -4.16 -6.08
C VAL A 11 -32.38 -4.52 -6.84
N CYS A 12 -33.33 -5.18 -6.18
CA CYS A 12 -34.57 -5.60 -6.82
C CYS A 12 -35.44 -4.41 -7.22
N LYS A 13 -35.53 -3.35 -6.38
CA LYS A 13 -36.30 -2.13 -6.65
C LYS A 13 -35.69 -1.28 -7.76
N ASN A 14 -34.38 -1.03 -7.69
CA ASN A 14 -33.67 -0.16 -8.62
C ASN A 14 -33.24 -0.91 -9.90
N LYS A 15 -33.40 -2.23 -9.95
CA LYS A 15 -32.95 -3.10 -11.04
C LYS A 15 -31.45 -2.98 -11.34
N ASP A 16 -30.67 -2.59 -10.31
CA ASP A 16 -29.20 -2.40 -10.42
C ASP A 16 -28.46 -3.44 -9.57
N ILE A 17 -28.00 -4.49 -10.22
CA ILE A 17 -27.11 -5.49 -9.64
C ILE A 17 -25.64 -5.19 -10.01
N SER A 18 -25.41 -4.35 -11.01
CA SER A 18 -24.06 -4.09 -11.53
C SER A 18 -23.14 -3.45 -10.47
N THR A 19 -23.67 -2.55 -9.67
CA THR A 19 -22.98 -1.93 -8.53
C THR A 19 -22.41 -2.98 -7.58
N LEU A 20 -23.15 -4.05 -7.25
CA LEU A 20 -22.67 -5.11 -6.36
C LEU A 20 -21.66 -6.04 -7.03
N LEU A 21 -21.89 -6.35 -8.32
CA LEU A 21 -20.99 -7.23 -9.07
C LEU A 21 -19.61 -6.59 -9.30
N ALA A 22 -19.56 -5.26 -9.50
CA ALA A 22 -18.32 -4.51 -9.64
C ALA A 22 -17.47 -4.52 -8.35
N ASP A 23 -18.11 -4.51 -7.20
CA ASP A 23 -17.46 -4.43 -5.88
C ASP A 23 -17.06 -5.76 -5.25
N ASN A 24 -17.39 -6.88 -5.89
CA ASN A 24 -17.07 -8.24 -5.41
C ASN A 24 -17.46 -8.48 -3.93
N VAL A 25 -18.72 -8.21 -3.60
CA VAL A 25 -19.24 -8.19 -2.22
C VAL A 25 -19.62 -9.58 -1.64
N ASP A 26 -19.25 -10.66 -2.29
CA ASP A 26 -19.65 -12.03 -1.91
C ASP A 26 -19.25 -12.39 -0.48
N GLU A 27 -18.17 -11.85 0.05
CA GLU A 27 -17.72 -12.07 1.42
C GLU A 27 -18.44 -11.17 2.44
N VAL A 28 -19.09 -10.11 1.98
CA VAL A 28 -19.79 -9.16 2.84
C VAL A 28 -21.17 -9.69 3.26
N PHE A 29 -21.82 -10.45 2.37
CA PHE A 29 -23.05 -11.17 2.71
C PHE A 29 -22.76 -12.35 3.63
N GLN A 30 -23.32 -12.35 4.83
CA GLN A 30 -23.17 -13.38 5.84
C GLN A 30 -24.51 -14.07 6.18
N SER A 31 -25.52 -13.27 6.50
CA SER A 31 -26.83 -13.76 6.91
C SER A 31 -27.74 -14.15 5.74
N HIS A 32 -27.61 -13.44 4.60
CA HIS A 32 -28.46 -13.61 3.40
C HIS A 32 -27.63 -14.00 2.18
N LYS A 33 -26.55 -14.76 2.41
CA LYS A 33 -25.65 -15.19 1.33
C LYS A 33 -26.36 -16.08 0.32
N ASP A 34 -27.24 -16.96 0.76
CA ASP A 34 -28.04 -17.83 -0.08
C ASP A 34 -28.99 -17.05 -1.00
N VAL A 35 -29.60 -16.00 -0.48
CA VAL A 35 -30.48 -15.08 -1.23
C VAL A 35 -29.67 -14.31 -2.27
N TRP A 36 -28.47 -13.80 -1.89
CA TRP A 36 -27.56 -13.14 -2.81
C TRP A 36 -27.10 -14.06 -3.93
N ASP A 37 -26.67 -15.28 -3.60
CA ASP A 37 -26.26 -16.28 -4.60
C ASP A 37 -27.43 -16.68 -5.53
N GLY A 38 -28.64 -16.74 -5.00
CA GLY A 38 -29.83 -16.95 -5.79
C GLY A 38 -30.15 -15.80 -6.74
N LEU A 39 -30.00 -14.56 -6.28
CA LEU A 39 -30.16 -13.34 -7.08
C LEU A 39 -29.14 -13.30 -8.23
N LYS A 40 -27.86 -13.58 -7.94
CA LYS A 40 -26.81 -13.69 -8.97
C LYS A 40 -27.15 -14.76 -10.01
N SER A 41 -27.53 -15.95 -9.53
CA SER A 41 -27.87 -17.07 -10.40
C SER A 41 -29.05 -16.72 -11.33
N TYR A 42 -30.05 -16.03 -10.82
CA TYR A 42 -31.18 -15.55 -11.60
C TYR A 42 -30.71 -14.56 -12.69
N TYR A 43 -29.89 -13.57 -12.29
CA TYR A 43 -29.35 -12.57 -13.21
C TYR A 43 -28.49 -13.20 -14.32
N TYR A 44 -27.59 -14.13 -13.99
CA TYR A 44 -26.77 -14.80 -15.00
C TYR A 44 -27.60 -15.62 -15.98
N LYS A 45 -28.69 -16.22 -15.51
CA LYS A 45 -29.58 -17.05 -16.34
C LYS A 45 -30.50 -16.22 -17.23
N PHE A 46 -31.11 -15.17 -16.69
CA PHE A 46 -32.17 -14.43 -17.36
C PHE A 46 -31.76 -13.05 -17.84
N ARG A 47 -30.54 -12.60 -17.47
CA ARG A 47 -30.00 -11.25 -17.76
C ARG A 47 -30.92 -10.12 -17.29
N ALA A 48 -31.66 -10.36 -16.23
CA ALA A 48 -32.58 -9.43 -15.61
C ALA A 48 -32.57 -9.60 -14.09
N VAL A 49 -32.84 -8.53 -13.35
CA VAL A 49 -33.01 -8.56 -11.90
C VAL A 49 -34.46 -8.97 -11.59
N PRO A 50 -34.71 -9.97 -10.75
CA PRO A 50 -36.06 -10.39 -10.41
C PRO A 50 -36.80 -9.32 -9.60
N ASP A 51 -38.10 -9.43 -9.54
CA ASP A 51 -38.90 -8.70 -8.56
C ASP A 51 -38.68 -9.33 -7.17
N ILE A 52 -38.81 -8.50 -6.13
CA ILE A 52 -38.53 -8.92 -4.75
C ILE A 52 -39.40 -10.12 -4.33
N GLY A 53 -40.64 -10.20 -4.80
CA GLY A 53 -41.56 -11.31 -4.51
C GLY A 53 -41.02 -12.68 -4.98
N VAL A 54 -40.28 -12.72 -6.10
CA VAL A 54 -39.64 -13.96 -6.58
C VAL A 54 -38.62 -14.50 -5.58
N LEU A 55 -37.90 -13.60 -4.91
CA LEU A 55 -36.93 -13.99 -3.87
C LEU A 55 -37.65 -14.42 -2.59
N GLN A 56 -38.71 -13.71 -2.17
CA GLN A 56 -39.50 -14.04 -0.99
C GLN A 56 -40.21 -15.40 -1.14
N ASP A 57 -40.74 -15.70 -2.32
CA ASP A 57 -41.35 -17.01 -2.61
C ASP A 57 -40.34 -18.16 -2.51
N LYS A 58 -39.12 -17.92 -2.94
CA LYS A 58 -38.07 -18.91 -2.94
C LYS A 58 -37.36 -19.06 -1.58
N TYR A 59 -37.15 -17.96 -0.88
CA TYR A 59 -36.44 -17.90 0.39
C TYR A 59 -37.39 -17.40 1.47
N ARG A 60 -38.07 -18.32 2.15
CA ARG A 60 -39.16 -18.02 3.10
C ARG A 60 -38.72 -17.22 4.32
N ASP A 61 -37.44 -17.31 4.68
CA ASP A 61 -36.84 -16.58 5.82
C ASP A 61 -36.29 -15.22 5.40
N PHE A 62 -36.51 -14.80 4.13
CA PHE A 62 -36.07 -13.50 3.64
C PHE A 62 -37.17 -12.46 3.76
N ASP A 63 -36.99 -11.54 4.70
CA ASP A 63 -37.86 -10.39 4.88
C ASP A 63 -37.35 -9.18 4.08
N ALA A 64 -38.10 -8.78 3.06
CA ALA A 64 -37.78 -7.59 2.28
C ALA A 64 -37.94 -6.33 3.14
N VAL A 65 -37.05 -5.37 2.92
CA VAL A 65 -37.06 -4.08 3.61
C VAL A 65 -37.51 -2.99 2.65
N GLU A 66 -38.33 -2.06 3.15
CA GLU A 66 -38.69 -0.86 2.39
C GLU A 66 -37.46 0.02 2.21
N VAL A 67 -37.12 0.35 0.97
CA VAL A 67 -35.92 1.11 0.60
C VAL A 67 -36.31 2.34 -0.21
N ASN A 68 -35.68 3.48 0.06
CA ASN A 68 -36.00 4.77 -0.56
C ASN A 68 -34.77 5.49 -1.15
N ALA A 69 -33.60 4.83 -1.17
CA ALA A 69 -32.37 5.35 -1.73
C ALA A 69 -31.81 4.42 -2.82
N GLU A 70 -30.77 4.86 -3.48
CA GLU A 70 -30.05 4.08 -4.48
C GLU A 70 -29.32 2.90 -3.86
N THR A 71 -29.03 1.88 -4.67
CA THR A 71 -28.35 0.64 -4.25
C THR A 71 -27.01 0.91 -3.60
N GLY A 72 -26.23 1.86 -4.13
CA GLY A 72 -24.91 2.25 -3.62
C GLY A 72 -24.95 2.75 -2.16
N PHE A 73 -26.00 3.48 -1.77
CA PHE A 73 -26.14 3.97 -0.40
C PHE A 73 -26.25 2.82 0.63
N TYR A 74 -27.08 1.81 0.33
CA TYR A 74 -27.24 0.64 1.21
C TYR A 74 -26.00 -0.27 1.19
N LEU A 75 -25.34 -0.35 0.05
CA LEU A 75 -24.09 -1.08 -0.09
C LEU A 75 -22.99 -0.50 0.82
N GLU A 76 -22.81 0.82 0.83
CA GLU A 76 -21.85 1.49 1.72
C GLU A 76 -22.17 1.26 3.19
N GLN A 77 -23.45 1.31 3.58
CA GLN A 77 -23.86 0.98 4.95
C GLN A 77 -23.51 -0.48 5.31
N MET A 78 -23.82 -1.44 4.43
CA MET A 78 -23.52 -2.86 4.64
C MET A 78 -22.01 -3.09 4.77
N LYS A 79 -21.19 -2.49 3.92
CA LYS A 79 -19.72 -2.57 4.00
C LYS A 79 -19.19 -1.98 5.31
N SER A 80 -19.71 -0.83 5.72
CA SER A 80 -19.32 -0.17 6.97
C SER A 80 -19.65 -1.04 8.18
N GLU A 81 -20.84 -1.63 8.23
CA GLU A 81 -21.26 -2.53 9.30
C GLU A 81 -20.41 -3.81 9.33
N PHE A 82 -20.17 -4.41 8.17
CA PHE A 82 -19.30 -5.59 8.04
C PHE A 82 -17.89 -5.31 8.56
N LEU A 83 -17.27 -4.20 8.12
CA LEU A 83 -15.94 -3.80 8.57
C LEU A 83 -15.91 -3.54 10.08
N GLY A 84 -16.90 -2.82 10.60
CA GLY A 84 -17.03 -2.57 12.04
C GLY A 84 -17.10 -3.86 12.85
N ASN A 85 -17.91 -4.83 12.41
CA ASN A 85 -18.04 -6.13 13.07
C ASN A 85 -16.74 -6.96 12.98
N LYS A 86 -16.06 -6.94 11.84
CA LYS A 86 -14.77 -7.64 11.68
C LYS A 86 -13.69 -7.03 12.57
N ILE A 87 -13.57 -5.70 12.61
CA ILE A 87 -12.62 -5.00 13.48
C ILE A 87 -12.91 -5.30 14.95
N LYS A 88 -14.17 -5.24 15.37
CA LYS A 88 -14.59 -5.60 16.73
C LYS A 88 -14.21 -7.02 17.10
N THR A 89 -14.41 -7.97 16.20
CA THR A 89 -14.03 -9.37 16.38
C THR A 89 -12.52 -9.53 16.54
N ILE A 90 -11.72 -8.85 15.71
CA ILE A 90 -10.26 -8.85 15.81
C ILE A 90 -9.81 -8.33 17.18
N ILE A 91 -10.39 -7.22 17.64
CA ILE A 91 -10.06 -6.62 18.95
C ILE A 91 -10.37 -7.58 20.09
N LEU A 92 -11.57 -8.18 20.10
CA LEU A 92 -12.00 -9.10 21.14
C LEU A 92 -11.13 -10.38 21.19
N ASN A 93 -10.86 -10.97 20.02
CA ASN A 93 -10.03 -12.16 19.92
C ASN A 93 -8.58 -11.88 20.33
N SER A 94 -8.04 -10.72 19.95
CA SER A 94 -6.70 -10.29 20.33
C SER A 94 -6.60 -10.04 21.83
N GLY A 95 -7.63 -9.44 22.43
CA GLY A 95 -7.69 -9.25 23.89
C GLY A 95 -7.69 -10.58 24.66
N SER A 96 -8.40 -11.58 24.15
CA SER A 96 -8.40 -12.94 24.73
C SER A 96 -7.05 -13.63 24.52
N SER A 97 -6.47 -13.50 23.36
CA SER A 97 -5.18 -14.11 22.98
C SER A 97 -4.00 -13.59 23.79
N LEU A 98 -4.06 -12.33 24.28
CA LEU A 98 -3.03 -11.75 25.17
C LEU A 98 -2.87 -12.49 26.51
N LYS A 99 -3.87 -13.29 26.92
CA LYS A 99 -3.78 -14.10 28.14
C LYS A 99 -2.87 -15.31 27.98
N GLU A 100 -2.70 -15.81 26.76
CA GLU A 100 -2.04 -17.07 26.47
C GLU A 100 -0.80 -16.93 25.58
N ASN A 101 -0.67 -15.80 24.89
CA ASN A 101 0.38 -15.57 23.89
C ASN A 101 1.20 -14.32 24.20
N ALA A 102 2.45 -14.31 23.73
CA ALA A 102 3.32 -13.15 23.83
C ALA A 102 2.73 -11.94 23.08
N PRO A 103 2.80 -10.72 23.63
CA PRO A 103 2.23 -9.51 23.02
C PRO A 103 2.70 -9.25 21.58
N SER A 104 3.96 -9.55 21.27
CA SER A 104 4.52 -9.40 19.92
C SER A 104 3.82 -10.30 18.89
N ARG A 105 3.50 -11.55 19.29
CA ARG A 105 2.79 -12.50 18.42
C ARG A 105 1.35 -12.07 18.19
N VAL A 106 0.68 -11.60 19.24
CA VAL A 106 -0.70 -11.08 19.13
C VAL A 106 -0.74 -9.85 18.23
N LEU A 107 0.22 -8.92 18.38
CA LEU A 107 0.33 -7.75 17.51
C LEU A 107 0.51 -8.15 16.04
N GLN A 108 1.40 -9.11 15.75
CA GLN A 108 1.62 -9.60 14.40
C GLN A 108 0.34 -10.21 13.79
N GLN A 109 -0.39 -11.02 14.56
CA GLN A 109 -1.67 -11.58 14.13
C GLN A 109 -2.71 -10.50 13.85
N MET A 110 -2.83 -9.48 14.72
CA MET A 110 -3.73 -8.34 14.48
C MET A 110 -3.37 -7.61 13.17
N GLN A 111 -2.10 -7.33 12.95
CA GLN A 111 -1.64 -6.65 11.73
C GLN A 111 -2.00 -7.44 10.47
N MET A 112 -1.80 -8.76 10.47
CA MET A 112 -2.18 -9.63 9.34
C MET A 112 -3.69 -9.62 9.09
N GLN A 113 -4.50 -9.72 10.15
CA GLN A 113 -5.96 -9.71 10.03
C GLN A 113 -6.48 -8.36 9.54
N LEU A 114 -5.94 -7.24 10.03
CA LEU A 114 -6.31 -5.90 9.58
C LEU A 114 -5.88 -5.63 8.14
N ALA A 115 -4.69 -6.10 7.75
CA ALA A 115 -4.25 -6.02 6.34
C ALA A 115 -5.20 -6.77 5.39
N GLY A 116 -5.76 -7.92 5.83
CA GLY A 116 -6.77 -8.65 5.06
C GLY A 116 -8.08 -7.88 4.84
N LEU A 117 -8.37 -6.86 5.67
CA LEU A 117 -9.57 -6.03 5.50
C LEU A 117 -9.36 -4.88 4.49
N SER A 118 -8.13 -4.56 4.10
CA SER A 118 -7.85 -3.46 3.16
C SER A 118 -8.53 -3.65 1.80
N LYS A 119 -8.77 -4.90 1.38
CA LYS A 119 -9.50 -5.23 0.14
C LYS A 119 -10.95 -4.68 0.13
N PHE A 120 -11.55 -4.47 1.29
CA PHE A 120 -12.92 -3.93 1.39
C PHE A 120 -12.96 -2.40 1.45
N THR A 121 -11.80 -1.74 1.62
CA THR A 121 -11.65 -0.28 1.66
C THR A 121 -11.08 0.28 0.36
N ASN A 122 -10.52 -0.57 -0.50
CA ASN A 122 -10.01 -0.16 -1.81
C ASN A 122 -11.21 0.00 -2.76
N ASN A 123 -11.63 1.23 -2.94
CA ASN A 123 -12.62 1.56 -3.97
C ASN A 123 -11.98 1.38 -5.34
N VAL A 124 -12.47 0.43 -6.13
CA VAL A 124 -12.22 0.43 -7.57
C VAL A 124 -12.82 1.71 -8.11
N ARG A 125 -11.98 2.62 -8.62
CA ARG A 125 -12.42 3.91 -9.14
C ARG A 125 -12.63 3.77 -10.64
N ASP A 126 -13.86 3.89 -11.08
CA ASP A 126 -14.18 4.05 -12.49
C ASP A 126 -13.82 5.47 -12.94
N LEU A 127 -13.16 5.58 -14.08
CA LEU A 127 -12.83 6.85 -14.71
C LEU A 127 -13.55 6.95 -16.05
N ASP A 128 -14.45 7.92 -16.17
CA ASP A 128 -15.03 8.26 -17.45
C ASP A 128 -14.03 9.09 -18.26
N ILE A 129 -13.45 8.48 -19.29
CA ILE A 129 -12.46 9.14 -20.16
C ILE A 129 -13.06 10.30 -20.97
N THR A 130 -14.38 10.43 -21.03
CA THR A 130 -15.07 11.54 -21.70
C THR A 130 -15.30 12.74 -20.78
N ASP A 131 -15.03 12.60 -19.47
CA ASP A 131 -15.06 13.71 -18.50
C ASP A 131 -13.82 14.59 -18.67
N VAL A 132 -13.96 15.59 -19.56
CA VAL A 132 -12.90 16.56 -19.89
C VAL A 132 -12.51 17.42 -18.68
N GLN A 133 -13.44 17.69 -17.74
CA GLN A 133 -13.11 18.50 -16.57
C GLN A 133 -12.22 17.72 -15.61
N SER A 134 -12.54 16.48 -15.30
CA SER A 134 -11.70 15.59 -14.50
C SER A 134 -10.29 15.43 -15.10
N ALA A 135 -10.20 15.31 -16.44
CA ALA A 135 -8.92 15.24 -17.14
C ALA A 135 -8.10 16.53 -16.97
N LYS A 136 -8.73 17.72 -17.10
CA LYS A 136 -8.06 19.01 -16.89
C LYS A 136 -7.54 19.17 -15.47
N ASP A 137 -8.35 18.82 -14.48
CA ASP A 137 -7.98 18.90 -13.07
C ASP A 137 -6.79 17.98 -12.75
N HIS A 138 -6.79 16.78 -13.34
CA HIS A 138 -5.66 15.86 -13.24
C HIS A 138 -4.37 16.47 -13.84
N TYR A 139 -4.42 17.00 -15.08
CA TYR A 139 -3.24 17.60 -15.72
C TYR A 139 -2.73 18.86 -14.98
N LEU A 140 -3.62 19.65 -14.41
CA LEU A 140 -3.23 20.79 -13.57
C LEU A 140 -2.48 20.30 -12.33
N SER A 141 -2.97 19.26 -11.66
CA SER A 141 -2.31 18.69 -10.48
C SER A 141 -0.93 18.10 -10.80
N VAL A 142 -0.78 17.43 -11.95
CA VAL A 142 0.52 16.92 -12.42
C VAL A 142 1.49 18.07 -12.74
N ARG A 143 1.00 19.11 -13.41
CA ARG A 143 1.81 20.31 -13.72
C ARG A 143 2.30 21.00 -12.45
N ASP A 144 1.41 21.23 -11.48
CA ASP A 144 1.73 21.93 -10.25
C ASP A 144 2.75 21.12 -9.41
N ARG A 145 2.61 19.80 -9.38
CA ARG A 145 3.61 18.90 -8.78
C ARG A 145 4.95 18.99 -9.50
N SER A 146 4.96 18.97 -10.84
CA SER A 146 6.18 19.08 -11.64
C SER A 146 6.90 20.40 -11.35
N LEU A 147 6.18 21.52 -11.30
CA LEU A 147 6.75 22.82 -10.97
C LEU A 147 7.34 22.85 -9.55
N ALA A 148 6.64 22.30 -8.58
CA ALA A 148 7.10 22.21 -7.19
C ALA A 148 8.36 21.33 -7.03
N MET A 149 8.56 20.35 -7.92
CA MET A 149 9.68 19.41 -7.90
C MET A 149 10.81 19.78 -8.89
N GLY A 150 10.84 21.01 -9.42
CA GLY A 150 11.91 21.46 -10.31
C GLY A 150 11.84 20.93 -11.74
N GLY A 151 10.66 20.57 -12.23
CA GLY A 151 10.41 20.20 -13.63
C GLY A 151 10.13 18.73 -13.88
N SER A 152 10.12 17.86 -12.84
CA SER A 152 9.71 16.48 -12.96
C SER A 152 8.59 16.18 -11.96
N PRO A 153 7.53 15.45 -12.35
CA PRO A 153 6.45 15.06 -11.45
C PRO A 153 6.82 13.94 -10.46
N GLY A 154 8.00 13.35 -10.61
CA GLY A 154 8.54 12.29 -9.76
C GLY A 154 10.02 12.50 -9.45
N ILE A 155 10.62 11.54 -8.74
CA ILE A 155 12.01 11.56 -8.28
C ILE A 155 12.93 11.20 -9.44
N PRO A 156 13.82 12.10 -9.91
CA PRO A 156 14.82 11.78 -10.91
C PRO A 156 15.82 10.74 -10.39
N THR A 157 16.33 9.89 -11.28
CA THR A 157 17.25 8.82 -10.90
C THR A 157 18.67 9.31 -10.62
N GLY A 158 19.03 10.48 -11.15
CA GLY A 158 20.38 11.03 -11.12
C GLY A 158 21.30 10.47 -12.22
N PHE A 159 20.79 9.54 -13.05
CA PHE A 159 21.48 9.06 -14.25
C PHE A 159 20.94 9.82 -15.47
N LYS A 160 21.75 10.71 -16.05
CA LYS A 160 21.32 11.57 -17.15
C LYS A 160 20.66 10.84 -18.32
N ALA A 161 21.20 9.65 -18.67
CA ALA A 161 20.65 8.85 -19.77
C ALA A 161 19.26 8.26 -19.43
N ILE A 162 19.06 7.84 -18.18
CA ILE A 162 17.77 7.31 -17.71
C ILE A 162 16.77 8.45 -17.60
N ASP A 163 17.16 9.56 -16.99
CA ASP A 163 16.29 10.71 -16.77
C ASP A 163 15.88 11.37 -18.11
N ALA A 164 16.74 11.33 -19.13
CA ALA A 164 16.40 11.78 -20.48
C ALA A 164 15.40 10.85 -21.18
N ALA A 165 15.51 9.53 -20.96
CA ALA A 165 14.59 8.54 -21.53
C ALA A 165 13.27 8.44 -20.73
N TYR A 166 13.29 8.78 -19.44
CA TYR A 166 12.18 8.71 -18.52
C TYR A 166 12.04 10.03 -17.71
N PRO A 167 11.60 11.11 -18.40
CA PRO A 167 11.59 12.46 -17.83
C PRO A 167 10.60 12.67 -16.68
N THR A 168 9.66 11.74 -16.50
CA THR A 168 8.72 11.77 -15.37
C THR A 168 9.36 11.37 -14.04
N GLY A 169 10.55 10.75 -14.08
CA GLY A 169 11.17 10.17 -12.89
C GLY A 169 10.31 9.08 -12.21
N LEU A 170 10.66 8.70 -11.00
CA LEU A 170 9.88 7.77 -10.18
C LEU A 170 8.72 8.52 -9.53
N ALA A 171 7.55 8.52 -10.16
CA ALA A 171 6.36 9.19 -9.66
C ALA A 171 5.62 8.34 -8.61
N PRO A 172 4.77 8.95 -7.76
CA PRO A 172 3.94 8.21 -6.81
C PRO A 172 3.13 7.10 -7.50
N GLY A 173 3.12 5.90 -6.91
CA GLY A 173 2.45 4.73 -7.46
C GLY A 173 3.28 3.95 -8.49
N HIS A 174 4.46 4.43 -8.87
CA HIS A 174 5.34 3.67 -9.77
C HIS A 174 6.09 2.57 -9.02
N LEU A 175 6.18 1.40 -9.65
CA LEU A 175 7.06 0.30 -9.25
C LEU A 175 8.19 0.18 -10.29
N ALA A 176 9.44 0.32 -9.83
CA ALA A 176 10.63 0.09 -10.65
C ALA A 176 11.35 -1.18 -10.16
N VAL A 177 11.74 -2.04 -11.08
CA VAL A 177 12.45 -3.28 -10.76
C VAL A 177 13.84 -3.25 -11.40
N VAL A 178 14.89 -3.43 -10.56
CA VAL A 178 16.30 -3.51 -11.01
C VAL A 178 16.69 -4.98 -11.10
N ILE A 179 16.95 -5.46 -12.30
CA ILE A 179 17.31 -6.84 -12.57
C ILE A 179 18.78 -6.92 -12.95
N GLY A 180 19.49 -7.89 -12.40
CA GLY A 180 20.91 -8.14 -12.73
C GLY A 180 21.46 -9.37 -12.01
N TRP A 181 22.52 -9.96 -12.56
CA TRP A 181 23.20 -11.09 -11.96
C TRP A 181 23.80 -10.73 -10.58
N PRO A 182 24.04 -11.72 -9.70
CA PRO A 182 24.77 -11.50 -8.46
C PRO A 182 26.12 -10.80 -8.70
N GLY A 183 26.51 -9.89 -7.82
CA GLY A 183 27.78 -9.15 -7.92
C GLY A 183 27.83 -8.06 -9.02
N LYS A 184 26.77 -7.81 -9.77
CA LYS A 184 26.76 -6.78 -10.85
C LYS A 184 26.35 -5.39 -10.37
N GLY A 185 26.31 -5.16 -9.07
CA GLY A 185 26.13 -3.82 -8.49
C GLY A 185 24.69 -3.35 -8.30
N LYS A 186 23.70 -4.26 -8.24
CA LYS A 186 22.30 -3.89 -7.97
C LYS A 186 22.16 -2.99 -6.76
N THR A 187 22.68 -3.43 -5.61
CA THR A 187 22.67 -2.68 -4.35
C THR A 187 23.38 -1.33 -4.47
N TRP A 188 24.49 -1.25 -5.23
CA TRP A 188 25.16 0.03 -5.49
C TRP A 188 24.27 0.97 -6.30
N PHE A 189 23.63 0.46 -7.34
CA PHE A 189 22.72 1.24 -8.17
C PHE A 189 21.52 1.77 -7.36
N THR A 190 20.87 0.91 -6.60
CA THR A 190 19.70 1.31 -5.78
C THR A 190 20.09 2.26 -4.65
N SER A 191 21.25 2.05 -4.01
CA SER A 191 21.79 2.98 -3.01
C SER A 191 22.12 4.34 -3.63
N TYR A 192 22.63 4.38 -4.85
CA TYR A 192 22.89 5.63 -5.57
C TYR A 192 21.59 6.39 -5.86
N LEU A 193 20.54 5.69 -6.32
CA LEU A 193 19.20 6.30 -6.50
C LEU A 193 18.70 6.93 -5.21
N ALA A 194 18.84 6.23 -4.07
CA ALA A 194 18.46 6.76 -2.77
C ALA A 194 19.26 7.99 -2.38
N CYS A 195 20.59 7.99 -2.61
CA CYS A 195 21.44 9.15 -2.36
C CYS A 195 21.01 10.34 -3.21
N LYS A 196 20.75 10.12 -4.51
CA LYS A 196 20.29 11.20 -5.41
C LYS A 196 18.92 11.74 -5.04
N ALA A 197 17.99 10.89 -4.64
CA ALA A 197 16.70 11.32 -4.12
C ALA A 197 16.89 12.18 -2.86
N TRP A 198 17.74 11.75 -1.94
CA TRP A 198 18.00 12.49 -0.71
C TRP A 198 18.69 13.84 -0.95
N GLU A 199 19.68 13.91 -1.84
CA GLU A 199 20.33 15.16 -2.24
C GLU A 199 19.33 16.19 -2.76
N GLN A 200 18.26 15.72 -3.43
CA GLN A 200 17.17 16.54 -3.97
C GLN A 200 16.10 16.90 -2.93
N GLY A 201 16.26 16.48 -1.68
CA GLY A 201 15.35 16.82 -0.57
C GLY A 201 14.24 15.79 -0.32
N PHE A 202 14.22 14.64 -1.02
CA PHE A 202 13.32 13.57 -0.74
C PHE A 202 13.78 12.76 0.47
N LYS A 203 12.87 12.00 1.08
CA LYS A 203 13.14 11.10 2.21
C LYS A 203 13.15 9.66 1.73
N PRO A 204 14.30 9.08 1.37
CA PRO A 204 14.39 7.69 0.98
C PRO A 204 14.40 6.76 2.20
N MET A 205 13.89 5.54 2.01
CA MET A 205 13.99 4.42 2.92
C MET A 205 14.52 3.21 2.17
N ILE A 206 15.61 2.62 2.65
CA ILE A 206 16.16 1.36 2.13
C ILE A 206 15.86 0.28 3.17
N ILE A 207 15.23 -0.80 2.74
CA ILE A 207 15.05 -2.02 3.52
C ILE A 207 15.99 -3.06 2.92
N SER A 208 17.10 -3.34 3.63
CA SER A 208 18.10 -4.32 3.20
C SER A 208 18.02 -5.54 4.09
N LEU A 209 17.89 -6.71 3.47
CA LEU A 209 17.87 -8.00 4.15
C LEU A 209 19.17 -8.79 3.89
N GLU A 210 20.04 -8.29 3.00
CA GLU A 210 21.31 -8.93 2.64
C GLU A 210 22.48 -8.36 3.44
N MET A 211 22.45 -7.06 3.76
CA MET A 211 23.56 -6.36 4.40
C MET A 211 23.19 -5.87 5.79
N SER A 212 24.20 -5.82 6.69
CA SER A 212 24.00 -5.14 7.98
C SER A 212 23.81 -3.63 7.77
N PRO A 213 23.10 -2.94 8.71
CA PRO A 213 22.84 -1.51 8.61
C PRO A 213 24.11 -0.68 8.58
N GLU A 214 25.16 -1.09 9.35
CA GLU A 214 26.46 -0.42 9.37
C GLU A 214 27.12 -0.48 8.00
N ASN A 215 27.20 -1.65 7.39
CA ASN A 215 27.80 -1.82 6.07
C ASN A 215 27.04 -1.03 4.98
N MET A 216 25.71 -0.98 5.09
CA MET A 216 24.89 -0.18 4.18
C MET A 216 25.11 1.32 4.41
N ARG A 217 25.16 1.78 5.67
CA ARG A 217 25.45 3.15 6.05
C ARG A 217 26.82 3.60 5.53
N ASP A 218 27.86 2.78 5.71
CA ASP A 218 29.21 3.09 5.25
C ASP A 218 29.27 3.25 3.72
N ARG A 219 28.51 2.43 3.00
CA ARG A 219 28.35 2.54 1.55
C ARG A 219 27.68 3.87 1.16
N ILE A 220 26.62 4.25 1.86
CA ILE A 220 25.90 5.51 1.62
C ILE A 220 26.81 6.71 1.93
N TYR A 221 27.55 6.69 3.03
CA TYR A 221 28.49 7.75 3.37
C TYR A 221 29.63 7.88 2.35
N THR A 222 30.10 6.75 1.81
CA THR A 222 31.08 6.76 0.71
C THR A 222 30.53 7.46 -0.53
N MET A 223 29.26 7.21 -0.88
CA MET A 223 28.60 7.85 -2.02
C MET A 223 28.36 9.34 -1.79
N LEU A 224 27.78 9.70 -0.65
CA LEU A 224 27.44 11.08 -0.30
C LEU A 224 28.70 11.92 -0.07
N GLY A 225 29.78 11.30 0.41
CA GLY A 225 31.06 11.95 0.60
C GLY A 225 31.81 12.30 -0.69
N SER A 226 31.32 11.81 -1.85
CA SER A 226 31.82 12.17 -3.20
C SER A 226 33.35 12.15 -3.33
N GLY A 227 33.98 11.11 -2.79
CA GLY A 227 35.42 10.88 -2.85
C GLY A 227 36.23 11.36 -1.64
N LEU A 228 35.60 12.05 -0.67
CA LEU A 228 36.25 12.40 0.61
C LEU A 228 36.58 11.15 1.44
N PHE A 229 35.72 10.14 1.38
CA PHE A 229 35.88 8.90 2.13
C PHE A 229 35.82 7.69 1.19
N ARG A 230 36.61 6.67 1.53
CA ARG A 230 36.62 5.38 0.83
C ARG A 230 35.94 4.31 1.69
N ALA A 231 35.22 3.40 1.07
CA ALA A 231 34.59 2.28 1.77
C ALA A 231 35.58 1.48 2.63
N SER A 232 36.82 1.31 2.16
CA SER A 232 37.86 0.62 2.91
C SER A 232 38.30 1.32 4.19
N GLN A 233 38.16 2.65 4.29
CA GLN A 233 38.47 3.39 5.50
C GLN A 233 37.42 3.14 6.57
N PHE A 234 36.13 3.14 6.20
CA PHE A 234 35.04 2.74 7.11
C PHE A 234 35.24 1.32 7.63
N GLN A 235 35.49 0.37 6.73
CA GLN A 235 35.69 -1.05 7.09
C GLN A 235 36.88 -1.30 8.03
N ARG A 236 37.94 -0.48 7.93
CA ARG A 236 39.13 -0.58 8.79
C ARG A 236 39.08 0.28 10.04
N GLY A 237 38.05 1.15 10.15
CA GLY A 237 37.99 2.16 11.20
C GLY A 237 39.10 3.26 11.04
N ASP A 238 39.59 3.45 9.82
CA ASP A 238 40.71 4.34 9.47
C ASP A 238 40.20 5.69 8.91
N ILE A 239 39.19 6.23 9.57
CA ILE A 239 38.58 7.51 9.23
C ILE A 239 39.07 8.58 10.21
N ASN A 240 39.43 9.75 9.66
CA ASN A 240 39.58 10.94 10.47
C ASN A 240 38.20 11.41 10.98
N LEU A 241 37.99 11.30 12.29
CA LEU A 241 36.69 11.61 12.90
C LEU A 241 36.34 13.10 12.86
N ASP A 242 37.35 14.00 12.89
CA ASP A 242 37.13 15.46 12.81
C ASP A 242 36.67 15.87 11.41
N ASP A 243 37.34 15.32 10.37
CA ASP A 243 36.93 15.54 8.98
C ASP A 243 35.53 14.96 8.72
N PHE A 244 35.26 13.74 9.24
CA PHE A 244 33.96 13.12 9.13
C PHE A 244 32.85 13.95 9.82
N GLY A 245 33.10 14.41 11.05
CA GLY A 245 32.17 15.25 11.81
C GLY A 245 31.87 16.55 11.05
N THR A 246 32.91 17.25 10.58
CA THR A 246 32.75 18.50 9.80
C THR A 246 31.93 18.27 8.53
N TRP A 247 32.20 17.19 7.79
CA TRP A 247 31.43 16.83 6.61
C TRP A 247 29.98 16.48 6.96
N ALA A 248 29.76 15.68 7.99
CA ALA A 248 28.43 15.24 8.41
C ALA A 248 27.56 16.43 8.84
N ASP A 249 28.08 17.32 9.65
CA ASP A 249 27.38 18.54 10.08
C ASP A 249 26.97 19.40 8.89
N LYS A 250 27.85 19.56 7.91
CA LYS A 250 27.56 20.32 6.69
C LYS A 250 26.55 19.63 5.80
N SER A 251 26.65 18.31 5.65
CA SER A 251 25.86 17.55 4.67
C SER A 251 24.46 17.21 5.16
N PHE A 252 24.29 16.99 6.48
CA PHE A 252 23.02 16.54 7.05
C PHE A 252 22.19 17.64 7.69
N LYS A 253 22.80 18.83 7.93
CA LYS A 253 22.10 19.97 8.51
C LYS A 253 20.88 20.34 7.64
N ASP A 254 19.74 20.49 8.29
CA ASP A 254 18.47 20.90 7.68
C ASP A 254 17.96 19.96 6.56
N LYS A 255 18.53 18.76 6.44
CA LYS A 255 18.08 17.72 5.48
C LYS A 255 17.04 16.81 6.09
N ARG A 256 16.14 16.28 5.24
CA ARG A 256 15.20 15.23 5.63
C ARG A 256 15.93 13.93 5.94
N GLY A 257 15.33 13.09 6.78
CA GLY A 257 15.94 11.81 7.16
C GLY A 257 16.19 10.90 5.98
N PHE A 258 17.24 10.08 6.08
CA PHE A 258 17.51 8.94 5.23
C PHE A 258 17.41 7.69 6.09
N ILE A 259 16.45 6.80 5.82
CA ILE A 259 16.10 5.69 6.70
C ILE A 259 16.69 4.39 6.18
N LEU A 260 17.40 3.67 7.05
CA LEU A 260 17.81 2.28 6.82
C LEU A 260 17.01 1.38 7.72
N VAL A 261 16.47 0.31 7.15
CA VAL A 261 15.80 -0.77 7.86
C VAL A 261 16.52 -2.06 7.50
N SER A 262 16.95 -2.79 8.51
CA SER A 262 17.54 -4.11 8.34
C SER A 262 16.91 -5.10 9.31
N ASN A 263 17.12 -6.37 9.06
CA ASN A 263 16.72 -7.45 9.94
C ASN A 263 17.93 -7.86 10.80
N GLU A 264 18.05 -7.28 11.99
CA GLU A 264 19.02 -7.73 13.00
C GLU A 264 18.36 -8.70 13.98
N GLY A 265 18.06 -9.90 13.52
CA GLY A 265 17.49 -10.88 14.44
C GLY A 265 16.61 -11.93 13.76
N THR A 266 15.90 -12.68 14.59
CA THR A 266 15.05 -13.81 14.18
C THR A 266 13.67 -13.41 13.65
N ASN A 267 13.36 -12.13 13.58
CA ASN A 267 12.05 -11.66 13.09
C ASN A 267 12.04 -11.62 11.57
N GLU A 268 11.12 -12.34 11.00
CA GLU A 268 10.87 -12.34 9.56
C GLU A 268 10.35 -10.98 9.11
N VAL A 269 10.93 -10.43 8.05
CA VAL A 269 10.41 -9.22 7.41
C VAL A 269 9.32 -9.62 6.44
N THR A 270 8.11 -9.22 6.74
CA THR A 270 6.91 -9.49 5.95
C THR A 270 6.43 -8.21 5.25
N PRO A 271 5.55 -8.31 4.24
CA PRO A 271 4.91 -7.13 3.66
C PRO A 271 4.24 -6.22 4.70
N ALA A 272 3.64 -6.81 5.74
CA ALA A 272 3.04 -6.04 6.85
C ALA A 272 4.09 -5.25 7.65
N THR A 273 5.27 -5.84 7.88
CA THR A 273 6.41 -5.14 8.52
C THR A 273 6.86 -3.95 7.66
N VAL A 274 6.98 -4.15 6.35
CA VAL A 274 7.34 -3.08 5.39
C VAL A 274 6.30 -1.96 5.45
N GLN A 275 5.01 -2.30 5.37
CA GLN A 275 3.93 -1.32 5.45
C GLN A 275 3.99 -0.53 6.77
N GLY A 276 4.18 -1.21 7.90
CA GLY A 276 4.33 -0.54 9.20
C GLY A 276 5.50 0.45 9.25
N LYS A 277 6.63 0.12 8.59
CA LYS A 277 7.77 1.04 8.47
C LYS A 277 7.49 2.22 7.54
N ILE A 278 6.76 1.99 6.45
CA ILE A 278 6.30 3.06 5.56
C ILE A 278 5.39 4.02 6.33
N ASP A 279 4.41 3.52 7.06
CA ASP A 279 3.47 4.33 7.84
C ASP A 279 4.18 5.12 8.96
N GLN A 280 5.17 4.50 9.61
CA GLN A 280 5.98 5.13 10.65
C GLN A 280 6.85 6.28 10.12
N HIS A 281 7.54 6.05 9.02
CA HIS A 281 8.55 6.98 8.51
C HIS A 281 8.05 7.90 7.40
N ARG A 282 6.97 7.53 6.70
CA ARG A 282 6.40 8.24 5.55
C ARG A 282 7.49 8.67 4.55
N PRO A 283 8.20 7.71 3.95
CA PRO A 283 9.22 7.99 2.95
C PRO A 283 8.60 8.40 1.61
N ASP A 284 9.35 9.15 0.81
CA ASP A 284 8.96 9.47 -0.57
C ASP A 284 9.41 8.38 -1.57
N LEU A 285 10.46 7.63 -1.22
CA LEU A 285 11.02 6.52 -2.00
C LEU A 285 11.30 5.35 -1.08
N VAL A 286 10.83 4.16 -1.46
CA VAL A 286 11.14 2.90 -0.76
C VAL A 286 11.94 2.00 -1.68
N ILE A 287 13.06 1.48 -1.20
CA ILE A 287 13.91 0.50 -1.89
C ILE A 287 13.93 -0.78 -1.08
N LEU A 288 13.60 -1.90 -1.74
CA LEU A 288 13.67 -3.25 -1.16
C LEU A 288 14.86 -3.99 -1.77
N ASP A 289 15.88 -4.26 -0.97
CA ASP A 289 17.12 -4.93 -1.43
C ASP A 289 17.34 -6.22 -0.63
N TYR A 290 16.92 -7.37 -1.09
CA TYR A 290 16.08 -7.64 -2.27
C TYR A 290 14.86 -8.48 -1.88
N HIS A 291 13.77 -8.39 -2.64
CA HIS A 291 12.45 -8.88 -2.28
C HIS A 291 12.33 -10.39 -2.07
N GLN A 292 13.21 -11.22 -2.67
CA GLN A 292 13.16 -12.68 -2.51
C GLN A 292 13.48 -13.16 -1.09
N LEU A 293 14.02 -12.28 -0.24
CA LEU A 293 14.28 -12.59 1.17
C LEU A 293 13.07 -12.28 2.09
N PHE A 294 11.99 -11.73 1.52
CA PHE A 294 10.75 -11.54 2.27
C PHE A 294 10.00 -12.85 2.37
N ASN A 295 9.53 -13.17 3.56
CA ASN A 295 8.67 -14.33 3.77
C ASN A 295 7.22 -13.99 3.41
N ASP A 296 6.55 -14.94 2.75
CA ASP A 296 5.10 -14.87 2.57
C ASP A 296 4.39 -14.87 3.92
N ASN A 297 3.34 -14.07 4.03
CA ASN A 297 2.43 -14.10 5.17
C ASN A 297 1.58 -15.40 5.13
N LYS A 298 2.22 -16.56 5.18
CA LYS A 298 1.51 -17.85 5.29
C LYS A 298 1.27 -18.23 6.74
#